data_bae9a11e9377d813ec9745dd6a9e1852
#
_entry.id   bae9a11e9377d813ec9745dd6a9e1852
#
_cell.length_a   1.000
_cell.length_b   1.000
_cell.length_c   1.000
_cell.angle_alpha   90.00
_cell.angle_beta   90.00
_cell.angle_gamma   90.00
#
_symmetry.space_group_name_H-M   'P 1'
#
loop_
_entity.id
_entity.type
_entity.pdbx_description
1 polymer ?
#
loop_
_entity_poly.entity_id
_entity_poly.type
_entity_poly.pdbx_seq_one_letter_code
_entity_poly.pdbx_strand_id
1 'polypeptide(L)'
;MANYCCTIRTNYFHVKDEDSFRNLMSRVYGCEDSVELWEEKDKDGKTVFGFGVYGGISGLRDTDTDDIDDDSSYDDFIDRLQESVVEDDAIIILEAGSEKMRYIVGSATIITSSGFKYMNITDLAVAQAAEMIGNSMWETKCVY
;
A
#
# COMPACT_ATOMS: atom_id res chain seq x y z
N MET A 1 -0.95 -18.79 19.13
CA MET A 1 -1.32 -17.44 18.67
C MET A 1 -1.23 -17.38 17.16
N ALA A 2 -2.30 -16.95 16.53
CA ALA A 2 -2.30 -16.84 15.09
C ALA A 2 -1.72 -15.48 14.69
N ASN A 3 -0.77 -15.47 13.77
CA ASN A 3 -0.11 -14.27 13.29
C ASN A 3 -0.39 -14.05 11.81
N TYR A 4 -0.87 -12.87 11.49
CA TYR A 4 -0.97 -12.44 10.11
C TYR A 4 0.41 -12.05 9.60
N CYS A 5 0.82 -12.67 8.50
CA CYS A 5 2.10 -12.36 7.84
C CYS A 5 1.80 -11.88 6.43
N CYS A 6 2.37 -10.75 6.06
CA CYS A 6 2.15 -10.18 4.73
C CYS A 6 3.43 -9.64 4.13
N THR A 7 3.36 -9.40 2.83
CA THR A 7 4.40 -8.72 2.06
C THR A 7 3.72 -7.58 1.30
N ILE A 8 4.32 -6.41 1.34
CA ILE A 8 3.83 -5.22 0.65
C ILE A 8 4.87 -4.80 -0.38
N ARG A 9 4.42 -4.45 -1.57
CA ARG A 9 5.26 -3.81 -2.57
C ARG A 9 4.43 -2.93 -3.48
N THR A 10 5.09 -1.93 -4.11
CA THR A 10 4.44 -1.03 -5.06
C THR A 10 4.96 -1.27 -6.48
N ASN A 11 4.27 -0.66 -7.46
CA ASN A 11 4.81 -0.42 -8.80
C ASN A 11 5.91 0.65 -8.71
N TYR A 12 6.57 0.93 -9.83
CA TYR A 12 7.44 2.10 -9.96
C TYR A 12 6.62 3.27 -10.47
N PHE A 13 6.81 4.44 -9.84
CA PHE A 13 5.99 5.62 -10.11
C PHE A 13 6.83 6.90 -10.10
N HIS A 14 6.31 7.94 -10.72
CA HIS A 14 6.95 9.26 -10.76
C HIS A 14 6.41 10.14 -9.64
N VAL A 15 7.28 10.97 -9.07
CA VAL A 15 6.92 11.92 -8.02
C VAL A 15 7.23 13.36 -8.46
N LYS A 16 6.54 14.32 -7.85
CA LYS A 16 6.69 15.74 -8.16
C LYS A 16 8.06 16.29 -7.72
N ASP A 17 8.54 15.85 -6.55
CA ASP A 17 9.79 16.30 -5.94
C ASP A 17 10.52 15.09 -5.36
N GLU A 18 11.64 14.73 -5.97
CA GLU A 18 12.41 13.56 -5.58
C GLU A 18 12.97 13.65 -4.16
N ASP A 19 13.51 14.82 -3.79
CA ASP A 19 14.13 14.99 -2.47
C ASP A 19 13.08 14.98 -1.35
N SER A 20 11.94 15.60 -1.58
CA SER A 20 10.82 15.55 -0.65
C SER A 20 10.32 14.13 -0.46
N PHE A 21 10.25 13.36 -1.54
CA PHE A 21 9.81 11.97 -1.48
C PHE A 21 10.82 11.10 -0.74
N ARG A 22 12.12 11.27 -0.98
CA ARG A 22 13.17 10.54 -0.24
C ARG A 22 13.08 10.85 1.24
N ASN A 23 12.86 12.12 1.60
CA ASN A 23 12.69 12.52 3.00
C ASN A 23 11.45 11.85 3.62
N LEU A 24 10.33 11.85 2.91
CA LEU A 24 9.10 11.19 3.36
C LEU A 24 9.38 9.71 3.64
N MET A 25 10.01 9.00 2.70
CA MET A 25 10.26 7.57 2.84
C MET A 25 11.27 7.24 3.94
N SER A 26 12.16 8.16 4.29
CA SER A 26 13.07 7.97 5.42
C SER A 26 12.36 7.95 6.77
N ARG A 27 11.13 8.47 6.82
CA ARG A 27 10.30 8.55 8.03
C ARG A 27 9.30 7.41 8.14
N VAL A 28 9.09 6.66 7.06
CA VAL A 28 8.14 5.53 7.06
C VAL A 28 8.74 4.36 7.83
N TYR A 29 7.94 3.75 8.69
CA TYR A 29 8.40 2.58 9.43
C TYR A 29 7.41 1.44 9.33
N GLY A 30 7.95 0.22 9.31
CA GLY A 30 7.15 -1.00 9.24
C GLY A 30 6.80 -1.53 10.63
N CYS A 31 5.83 -2.43 10.67
CA CYS A 31 5.42 -3.09 11.92
C CYS A 31 6.48 -4.06 12.42
N GLU A 32 7.20 -4.70 11.53
CA GLU A 32 8.20 -5.74 11.84
C GLU A 32 9.57 -5.44 11.24
N ASP A 33 9.61 -5.05 9.97
CA ASP A 33 10.84 -4.81 9.21
C ASP A 33 10.92 -3.39 8.68
N SER A 34 12.13 -3.00 8.27
CA SER A 34 12.36 -1.70 7.64
C SER A 34 11.76 -1.67 6.24
N VAL A 35 11.22 -0.52 5.87
CA VAL A 35 10.70 -0.29 4.52
C VAL A 35 11.89 -0.07 3.57
N GLU A 36 11.92 -0.82 2.47
CA GLU A 36 12.93 -0.67 1.42
C GLU A 36 12.43 0.33 0.38
N LEU A 37 13.31 1.22 -0.04
CA LEU A 37 13.04 2.17 -1.12
C LEU A 37 13.90 1.82 -2.32
N TRP A 38 13.29 1.74 -3.49
CA TRP A 38 13.99 1.45 -4.75
C TRP A 38 13.91 2.66 -5.67
N GLU A 39 15.02 2.96 -6.34
CA GLU A 39 15.10 4.01 -7.35
C GLU A 39 15.59 3.42 -8.66
N GLU A 40 14.93 3.76 -9.75
CA GLU A 40 15.32 3.36 -11.08
C GLU A 40 15.12 4.51 -12.06
N LYS A 41 15.60 4.36 -13.29
CA LYS A 41 15.34 5.28 -14.39
C LYS A 41 14.36 4.62 -15.35
N ASP A 42 13.36 5.38 -15.80
CA ASP A 42 12.46 4.90 -16.84
C ASP A 42 13.15 5.00 -18.22
N LYS A 43 12.43 4.63 -19.28
CA LYS A 43 12.97 4.65 -20.65
C LYS A 43 13.36 6.05 -21.12
N ASP A 44 12.84 7.11 -20.49
CA ASP A 44 13.13 8.50 -20.81
C ASP A 44 14.20 9.10 -19.89
N GLY A 45 14.79 8.28 -19.00
CA GLY A 45 15.82 8.70 -18.07
C GLY A 45 15.30 9.41 -16.82
N LYS A 46 14.00 9.42 -16.60
CA LYS A 46 13.38 10.02 -15.41
C LYS A 46 13.44 9.05 -14.24
N THR A 47 13.63 9.59 -13.04
CA THR A 47 13.64 8.78 -11.82
C THR A 47 12.25 8.28 -11.50
N VAL A 48 12.14 6.98 -11.22
CA VAL A 48 10.93 6.35 -10.69
C VAL A 48 11.27 5.66 -9.38
N PHE A 49 10.31 5.63 -8.48
CA PHE A 49 10.45 5.04 -7.14
C PHE A 49 9.49 3.88 -6.97
N GLY A 50 9.92 2.92 -6.16
CA GLY A 50 9.05 1.88 -5.64
C GLY A 50 9.47 1.59 -4.22
N PHE A 51 8.60 0.99 -3.44
CA PHE A 51 8.95 0.57 -2.09
C PHE A 51 8.26 -0.73 -1.72
N GLY A 52 8.79 -1.37 -0.68
CA GLY A 52 8.23 -2.61 -0.17
C GLY A 52 8.68 -2.90 1.24
N VAL A 53 8.01 -3.84 1.88
CA VAL A 53 8.31 -4.24 3.25
C VAL A 53 7.75 -5.63 3.51
N TYR A 54 8.44 -6.38 4.35
CA TYR A 54 7.89 -7.61 4.95
C TYR A 54 7.15 -7.19 6.21
N GLY A 55 5.89 -7.60 6.31
CA GLY A 55 5.00 -7.11 7.35
C GLY A 55 4.24 -5.87 6.91
N GLY A 56 3.56 -5.20 7.81
CA GLY A 56 2.78 -4.01 7.51
C GLY A 56 3.57 -2.72 7.64
N ILE A 57 2.99 -1.64 7.16
CA ILE A 57 3.49 -0.28 7.39
C ILE A 57 2.69 0.32 8.53
N SER A 58 3.39 0.83 9.55
CA SER A 58 2.75 1.43 10.72
C SER A 58 2.38 2.89 10.52
N GLY A 59 3.27 3.67 9.92
CA GLY A 59 3.04 5.10 9.71
C GLY A 59 4.32 5.88 9.50
N LEU A 60 4.28 7.15 9.86
CA LEU A 60 5.39 8.08 9.72
C LEU A 60 5.95 8.50 11.08
N ARG A 61 7.27 8.48 11.23
CA ARG A 61 7.93 9.02 12.41
C ARG A 61 8.11 10.53 12.26
N ASP A 62 7.98 11.23 13.38
CA ASP A 62 8.38 12.62 13.45
C ASP A 62 9.91 12.66 13.56
N THR A 63 10.56 13.42 12.69
CA THR A 63 12.03 13.52 12.66
C THR A 63 12.59 14.36 13.81
N ASP A 64 11.76 15.17 14.44
CA ASP A 64 12.18 16.11 15.48
C ASP A 64 12.12 15.52 16.89
N THR A 65 11.50 14.35 17.07
CA THR A 65 11.31 13.71 18.36
C THR A 65 11.31 12.20 18.23
N ASP A 66 11.77 11.52 19.29
CA ASP A 66 11.72 10.06 19.42
C ASP A 66 10.43 9.62 20.13
N ASP A 67 9.53 10.54 20.46
CA ASP A 67 8.28 10.23 21.14
C ASP A 67 7.29 9.59 20.14
N ILE A 68 6.85 8.39 20.45
CA ILE A 68 5.93 7.63 19.60
C ILE A 68 4.55 8.32 19.47
N ASP A 69 4.17 9.13 20.44
CA ASP A 69 2.91 9.86 20.43
C ASP A 69 2.89 10.96 19.35
N ASP A 70 4.07 11.37 18.88
CA ASP A 70 4.22 12.35 17.82
C ASP A 70 4.24 11.71 16.41
N ASP A 71 4.24 10.37 16.32
CA ASP A 71 4.22 9.67 15.05
C ASP A 71 2.87 9.80 14.38
N SER A 72 2.90 9.97 13.06
CA SER A 72 1.69 10.04 12.23
C SER A 72 1.21 8.66 11.84
N SER A 73 -0.08 8.51 11.59
CA SER A 73 -0.72 7.25 11.24
C SER A 73 -0.43 6.81 9.80
N TYR A 74 -0.84 5.59 9.50
CA TYR A 74 -0.82 5.06 8.13
C TYR A 74 -1.66 5.92 7.17
N ASP A 75 -2.81 6.42 7.64
CA ASP A 75 -3.66 7.28 6.81
C ASP A 75 -2.95 8.57 6.42
N ASP A 76 -2.14 9.13 7.31
CA ASP A 76 -1.32 10.31 7.00
C ASP A 76 -0.27 9.98 5.93
N PHE A 77 0.29 8.77 5.97
CA PHE A 77 1.22 8.32 4.94
C PHE A 77 0.54 8.25 3.57
N ILE A 78 -0.67 7.70 3.51
CA ILE A 78 -1.44 7.64 2.25
C ILE A 78 -1.72 9.06 1.72
N ASP A 79 -2.10 9.99 2.58
CA ASP A 79 -2.32 11.39 2.19
C ASP A 79 -1.06 12.02 1.61
N ARG A 80 0.11 11.75 2.21
CA ARG A 80 1.39 12.26 1.71
C ARG A 80 1.75 11.66 0.36
N LEU A 81 1.45 10.38 0.14
CA LEU A 81 1.66 9.73 -1.16
C LEU A 81 0.79 10.38 -2.23
N GLN A 82 -0.45 10.70 -1.90
CA GLN A 82 -1.37 11.38 -2.80
C GLN A 82 -0.82 12.76 -3.22
N GLU A 83 -0.23 13.48 -2.30
CA GLU A 83 0.41 14.78 -2.57
C GLU A 83 1.69 14.64 -3.41
N SER A 84 2.37 13.51 -3.30
CA SER A 84 3.70 13.29 -3.89
C SER A 84 3.65 12.81 -5.35
N VAL A 85 2.66 12.03 -5.74
CA VAL A 85 2.58 11.44 -7.07
C VAL A 85 2.20 12.49 -8.12
N VAL A 86 2.79 12.40 -9.32
CA VAL A 86 2.44 13.29 -10.43
C VAL A 86 1.03 13.03 -10.92
N GLU A 87 0.43 14.01 -11.61
CA GLU A 87 -0.99 13.96 -12.02
C GLU A 87 -1.32 12.83 -13.00
N ASP A 88 -0.36 12.42 -13.82
CA ASP A 88 -0.57 11.41 -14.85
C ASP A 88 -0.01 10.03 -14.48
N ASP A 89 0.25 9.80 -13.20
CA ASP A 89 0.75 8.51 -12.71
C ASP A 89 -0.04 8.06 -11.49
N ALA A 90 0.21 6.83 -11.06
CA ALA A 90 -0.46 6.23 -9.91
C ALA A 90 0.50 5.40 -9.09
N ILE A 91 0.27 5.35 -7.79
CA ILE A 91 0.95 4.43 -6.87
C ILE A 91 -0.01 3.29 -6.59
N ILE A 92 0.44 2.06 -6.80
CA ILE A 92 -0.33 0.87 -6.50
C ILE A 92 0.39 0.12 -5.39
N ILE A 93 -0.19 0.11 -4.21
CA ILE A 93 0.34 -0.64 -3.06
C ILE A 93 -0.32 -2.00 -3.05
N LEU A 94 0.46 -3.04 -3.31
CA LEU A 94 -0.01 -4.42 -3.29
C LEU A 94 0.32 -5.04 -1.94
N GLU A 95 -0.64 -5.75 -1.37
CA GLU A 95 -0.44 -6.50 -0.14
C GLU A 95 -0.94 -7.93 -0.35
N ALA A 96 -0.09 -8.91 -0.04
CA ALA A 96 -0.47 -10.31 -0.04
C ALA A 96 -0.03 -10.94 1.27
N GLY A 97 -0.91 -11.72 1.88
CA GLY A 97 -0.60 -12.35 3.15
C GLY A 97 -1.63 -13.36 3.58
N SER A 98 -1.37 -13.96 4.73
CA SER A 98 -2.29 -14.95 5.28
C SER A 98 -2.08 -15.12 6.79
N GLU A 99 -3.13 -15.57 7.44
CA GLU A 99 -3.06 -16.11 8.80
C GLU A 99 -3.53 -17.56 8.70
N LYS A 100 -2.59 -18.46 8.47
CA LYS A 100 -2.86 -19.88 8.18
C LYS A 100 -3.89 -19.97 7.03
N MET A 101 -4.89 -20.84 7.14
CA MET A 101 -5.98 -20.91 6.16
C MET A 101 -7.22 -20.11 6.58
N ARG A 102 -7.12 -19.39 7.71
CA ARG A 102 -8.22 -18.60 8.23
C ARG A 102 -8.50 -17.37 7.38
N TYR A 103 -7.44 -16.63 7.04
CA TYR A 103 -7.52 -15.49 6.14
C TYR A 103 -6.49 -15.61 5.04
N ILE A 104 -6.91 -15.35 3.82
CA ILE A 104 -5.99 -15.14 2.71
C ILE A 104 -6.32 -13.76 2.18
N VAL A 105 -5.30 -12.88 2.16
CA VAL A 105 -5.46 -11.48 1.79
C VAL A 105 -4.72 -11.21 0.50
N GLY A 106 -5.39 -10.58 -0.44
CA GLY A 106 -4.78 -9.96 -1.60
C GLY A 106 -5.48 -8.65 -1.81
N SER A 107 -4.76 -7.55 -1.70
CA SER A 107 -5.36 -6.22 -1.80
C SER A 107 -4.48 -5.27 -2.58
N ALA A 108 -5.08 -4.19 -3.06
CA ALA A 108 -4.40 -3.09 -3.71
C ALA A 108 -4.99 -1.78 -3.22
N THR A 109 -4.11 -0.85 -2.87
CA THR A 109 -4.49 0.55 -2.63
C THR A 109 -3.96 1.34 -3.81
N ILE A 110 -4.85 1.97 -4.56
CA ILE A 110 -4.50 2.74 -5.76
C ILE A 110 -4.58 4.21 -5.37
N ILE A 111 -3.48 4.94 -5.55
CA ILE A 111 -3.36 6.34 -5.15
C ILE A 111 -3.04 7.17 -6.39
N THR A 112 -3.84 8.19 -6.62
CA THR A 112 -3.58 9.20 -7.66
C THR A 112 -3.56 10.58 -6.99
N SER A 113 -3.20 11.62 -7.74
CA SER A 113 -3.21 12.98 -7.18
C SER A 113 -4.61 13.46 -6.79
N SER A 114 -5.66 12.82 -7.30
CA SER A 114 -7.05 13.20 -7.02
C SER A 114 -7.74 12.36 -5.95
N GLY A 115 -7.09 11.28 -5.46
CA GLY A 115 -7.69 10.45 -4.42
C GLY A 115 -7.09 9.06 -4.37
N PHE A 116 -7.70 8.20 -3.57
CA PHE A 116 -7.26 6.82 -3.46
C PHE A 116 -8.46 5.87 -3.40
N LYS A 117 -8.23 4.61 -3.75
CA LYS A 117 -9.23 3.54 -3.72
C LYS A 117 -8.60 2.25 -3.22
N TYR A 118 -9.29 1.57 -2.32
CA TYR A 118 -8.90 0.25 -1.82
C TYR A 118 -9.71 -0.83 -2.51
N MET A 119 -9.04 -1.92 -2.88
CA MET A 119 -9.66 -3.11 -3.50
C MET A 119 -9.07 -4.36 -2.85
N ASN A 120 -9.87 -5.42 -2.70
CA ASN A 120 -9.36 -6.70 -2.25
C ASN A 120 -9.89 -7.83 -3.14
N ILE A 121 -9.11 -8.91 -3.22
CA ILE A 121 -9.40 -10.02 -4.12
C ILE A 121 -10.67 -10.76 -3.73
N THR A 122 -10.97 -10.85 -2.43
CA THR A 122 -12.14 -11.57 -1.95
C THR A 122 -13.43 -10.88 -2.44
N ASP A 123 -13.53 -9.57 -2.25
CA ASP A 123 -14.72 -8.82 -2.68
C ASP A 123 -14.88 -8.85 -4.21
N LEU A 124 -13.76 -8.72 -4.94
CA LEU A 124 -13.77 -8.78 -6.39
C LEU A 124 -14.23 -10.15 -6.88
N ALA A 125 -13.72 -11.22 -6.27
CA ALA A 125 -14.07 -12.59 -6.66
C ALA A 125 -15.54 -12.91 -6.34
N VAL A 126 -16.03 -12.49 -5.18
CA VAL A 126 -17.43 -12.71 -4.79
C VAL A 126 -18.36 -11.97 -5.75
N ALA A 127 -18.05 -10.71 -6.08
CA ALA A 127 -18.85 -9.94 -7.04
C ALA A 127 -18.85 -10.60 -8.43
N GLN A 128 -17.70 -11.08 -8.90
CA GLN A 128 -17.60 -11.75 -10.19
C GLN A 128 -18.38 -13.08 -10.21
N ALA A 129 -18.31 -13.84 -9.12
CA ALA A 129 -19.07 -15.10 -9.00
C ALA A 129 -20.57 -14.83 -9.04
N ALA A 130 -21.05 -13.81 -8.32
CA ALA A 130 -22.45 -13.42 -8.32
C ALA A 130 -22.93 -13.07 -9.75
N GLU A 131 -22.10 -12.35 -10.50
CA GLU A 131 -22.38 -12.01 -11.91
C GLU A 131 -22.48 -13.27 -12.79
N MET A 132 -21.51 -14.19 -12.65
CA MET A 132 -21.48 -15.45 -13.42
C MET A 132 -22.69 -16.35 -13.13
N ILE A 133 -23.16 -16.34 -11.87
CA ILE A 133 -24.33 -17.10 -11.45
C ILE A 133 -25.64 -16.43 -11.91
N GLY A 134 -25.59 -15.12 -12.15
CA GLY A 134 -26.76 -14.34 -12.51
C GLY A 134 -27.64 -13.95 -11.31
N ASN A 135 -27.04 -13.87 -10.13
CA ASN A 135 -27.75 -13.52 -8.89
C ASN A 135 -26.93 -12.49 -8.11
N SER A 136 -27.30 -11.21 -8.21
CA SER A 136 -26.59 -10.11 -7.52
C SER A 136 -26.64 -10.17 -5.99
N MET A 137 -27.53 -10.97 -5.43
CA MET A 137 -27.68 -11.15 -3.99
C MET A 137 -26.88 -12.34 -3.45
N TRP A 138 -26.22 -13.07 -4.34
CA TRP A 138 -25.39 -14.21 -3.92
C TRP A 138 -24.20 -13.75 -3.11
N GLU A 139 -23.93 -14.43 -1.99
CA GLU A 139 -22.81 -14.13 -1.12
C GLU A 139 -22.25 -15.41 -0.49
N THR A 140 -21.05 -15.33 0.02
CA THR A 140 -20.35 -16.44 0.66
C THR A 140 -19.30 -15.93 1.64
N LYS A 141 -18.66 -16.84 2.35
CA LYS A 141 -17.53 -16.53 3.23
C LYS A 141 -16.26 -17.19 2.72
N CYS A 142 -15.17 -16.43 2.77
CA CYS A 142 -13.82 -16.94 2.48
C CYS A 142 -12.91 -16.89 3.73
N VAL A 143 -13.51 -16.68 4.90
CA VAL A 143 -12.83 -16.62 6.20
C VAL A 143 -13.61 -17.44 7.22
N TYR A 144 -12.99 -17.80 8.32
CA TYR A 144 -13.70 -18.46 9.43
C TYR A 144 -13.14 -18.12 10.80
#